data_f0b7244d738b8290cec034841bb7563c
#
_entry.id   f0b7244d738b8290cec034841bb7563c
#
_cell.length_a   1.000
_cell.length_b   1.000
_cell.length_c   1.000
_cell.angle_alpha   90.00
_cell.angle_beta   90.00
_cell.angle_gamma   90.00
#
_symmetry.space_group_name_H-M   'P 1'
#
loop_
_entity.id
_entity.type
_entity.pdbx_description
1 polymer ?
#
loop_
_entity_poly.entity_id
_entity_poly.type
_entity_poly.pdbx_seq_one_letter_code
_entity_poly.pdbx_strand_id
1 'polypeptide(L)'
;MKSVNAYIVLPCYNEEEVLPETLKRMLELFGKMREENLISTSSRIVFVDDGSKDRTWELISGFEKEYTEVCGIKLAHNAGHQNALYGGLMTVKDLCDCAISIDADLQDDINVIPDMIRKFRDEDCQVVYGVRN
;
A
#
# COMPACT_ATOMS: atom_id res chain seq x y z
N MET A 1 -9.02 3.92 22.00
CA MET A 1 -8.24 4.79 21.11
C MET A 1 -8.78 4.72 19.70
N LYS A 2 -8.66 5.81 18.97
CA LYS A 2 -9.22 5.92 17.64
C LYS A 2 -8.37 5.14 16.63
N SER A 3 -9.03 4.36 15.76
CA SER A 3 -8.33 3.69 14.68
C SER A 3 -7.97 4.69 13.57
N VAL A 4 -6.93 4.36 12.81
CA VAL A 4 -6.41 5.22 11.75
C VAL A 4 -6.87 4.68 10.40
N ASN A 5 -7.35 5.56 9.54
CA ASN A 5 -7.63 5.20 8.16
C ASN A 5 -6.30 5.26 7.39
N ALA A 6 -5.66 4.11 7.23
CA ALA A 6 -4.32 4.01 6.66
C ALA A 6 -4.35 3.39 5.27
N TYR A 7 -3.67 4.02 4.34
CA TYR A 7 -3.48 3.50 2.98
C TYR A 7 -2.01 3.16 2.79
N ILE A 8 -1.75 1.93 2.37
CA ILE A 8 -0.38 1.48 2.07
C ILE A 8 -0.25 1.43 0.55
N VAL A 9 0.69 2.21 0.01
CA VAL A 9 0.85 2.39 -1.43
C VAL A 9 2.09 1.62 -1.90
N LEU A 10 1.90 0.72 -2.86
CA LEU A 10 2.96 -0.16 -3.38
C LEU A 10 3.12 0.07 -4.89
N PRO A 11 4.10 0.88 -5.33
CA PRO A 11 4.40 0.99 -6.75
C PRO A 11 4.94 -0.34 -7.28
N CYS A 12 4.50 -0.74 -8.45
CA CYS A 12 4.85 -2.03 -9.05
C CYS A 12 5.30 -1.84 -10.50
N TYR A 13 6.34 -2.55 -10.87
CA TYR A 13 6.75 -2.63 -12.28
C TYR A 13 7.32 -4.02 -12.55
N ASN A 14 6.61 -4.81 -13.37
CA ASN A 14 7.03 -6.17 -13.72
C ASN A 14 7.28 -7.03 -12.48
N GLU A 15 6.29 -7.08 -11.58
CA GLU A 15 6.38 -7.76 -10.29
C GLU A 15 5.53 -9.03 -10.22
N GLU A 16 5.17 -9.62 -11.37
CA GLU A 16 4.23 -10.75 -11.38
C GLU A 16 4.66 -11.93 -10.51
N GLU A 17 5.97 -12.15 -10.38
CA GLU A 17 6.47 -13.30 -9.63
C GLU A 17 6.30 -13.11 -8.11
N VAL A 18 6.41 -11.88 -7.62
CA VAL A 18 6.40 -11.61 -6.17
C VAL A 18 5.05 -11.15 -5.65
N LEU A 19 4.17 -10.65 -6.51
CA LEU A 19 2.91 -10.06 -6.07
C LEU A 19 2.01 -10.99 -5.24
N PRO A 20 1.86 -12.27 -5.58
CA PRO A 20 1.01 -13.15 -4.76
C PRO A 20 1.50 -13.26 -3.31
N GLU A 21 2.81 -13.34 -3.10
CA GLU A 21 3.37 -13.39 -1.76
C GLU A 21 3.25 -12.03 -1.07
N THR A 22 3.47 -10.95 -1.82
CA THR A 22 3.31 -9.59 -1.30
C THR A 22 1.89 -9.37 -0.79
N LEU A 23 0.90 -9.76 -1.58
CA LEU A 23 -0.50 -9.63 -1.17
C LEU A 23 -0.79 -10.43 0.10
N LYS A 24 -0.33 -11.67 0.16
CA LYS A 24 -0.54 -12.52 1.32
C LYS A 24 0.01 -11.88 2.59
N ARG A 25 1.23 -11.37 2.53
CA ARG A 25 1.87 -10.75 3.69
C ARG A 25 1.17 -9.46 4.11
N MET A 26 0.72 -8.67 3.13
CA MET A 26 0.00 -7.43 3.42
C MET A 26 -1.38 -7.71 4.03
N LEU A 27 -2.08 -8.73 3.55
CA LEU A 27 -3.38 -9.09 4.12
C LEU A 27 -3.24 -9.59 5.55
N GLU A 28 -2.20 -10.37 5.84
CA GLU A 28 -1.93 -10.85 7.20
C GLU A 28 -1.64 -9.66 8.13
N LEU A 29 -0.83 -8.72 7.67
CA LEU A 29 -0.51 -7.52 8.46
C LEU A 29 -1.75 -6.68 8.71
N PHE A 30 -2.58 -6.47 7.69
CA PHE A 30 -3.83 -5.73 7.83
C PHE A 30 -4.76 -6.39 8.82
N GLY A 31 -4.87 -7.73 8.77
CA GLY A 31 -5.68 -8.47 9.72
C GLY A 31 -5.26 -8.23 11.16
N LYS A 32 -3.95 -8.30 11.42
CA LYS A 32 -3.42 -8.05 12.77
C LYS A 32 -3.68 -6.62 13.22
N MET A 33 -3.44 -5.64 12.35
CA MET A 33 -3.65 -4.25 12.71
C MET A 33 -5.13 -3.94 12.97
N ARG A 34 -6.04 -4.58 12.24
CA ARG A 34 -7.47 -4.41 12.49
C ARG A 34 -7.89 -5.06 13.81
N GLU A 35 -7.35 -6.24 14.13
CA GLU A 35 -7.63 -6.90 15.41
C GLU A 35 -7.19 -6.04 16.59
N GLU A 36 -6.09 -5.33 16.45
CA GLU A 36 -5.60 -4.41 17.47
C GLU A 36 -6.32 -3.07 17.45
N ASN A 37 -7.29 -2.90 16.56
CA ASN A 37 -8.03 -1.66 16.36
C ASN A 37 -7.10 -0.47 16.02
N LEU A 38 -5.98 -0.77 15.39
CA LEU A 38 -5.02 0.24 14.98
C LEU A 38 -5.44 0.93 13.69
N ILE A 39 -5.97 0.16 12.74
CA ILE A 39 -6.45 0.72 11.46
C ILE A 39 -7.94 0.47 11.31
N SER A 40 -8.59 1.38 10.57
CA SER A 40 -10.02 1.30 10.32
C SER A 40 -10.33 0.29 9.21
N THR A 41 -11.61 -0.09 9.10
CA THR A 41 -12.06 -0.96 8.02
C THR A 41 -12.03 -0.29 6.65
N SER A 42 -11.87 1.04 6.63
CA SER A 42 -11.72 1.81 5.39
C SER A 42 -10.29 1.82 4.85
N SER A 43 -9.35 1.30 5.64
CA SER A 43 -7.94 1.25 5.21
C SER A 43 -7.76 0.36 3.99
N ARG A 44 -6.81 0.71 3.13
CA ARG A 44 -6.64 0.02 1.85
C ARG A 44 -5.18 -0.25 1.54
N ILE A 45 -4.97 -1.33 0.79
CA ILE A 45 -3.69 -1.69 0.17
C ILE A 45 -3.82 -1.25 -1.28
N VAL A 46 -2.95 -0.33 -1.72
CA VAL A 46 -3.05 0.28 -3.05
C VAL A 46 -1.84 -0.11 -3.89
N PHE A 47 -2.07 -0.92 -4.92
CA PHE A 47 -1.01 -1.27 -5.87
C PHE A 47 -1.08 -0.30 -7.04
N VAL A 48 0.07 0.31 -7.38
CA VAL A 48 0.17 1.23 -8.51
C VAL A 48 1.00 0.57 -9.58
N ASP A 49 0.38 0.18 -10.68
CA ASP A 49 1.08 -0.43 -11.80
C ASP A 49 1.71 0.65 -12.69
N ASP A 50 3.04 0.65 -12.76
CA ASP A 50 3.81 1.63 -13.51
C ASP A 50 4.05 1.18 -14.95
N GLY A 51 2.98 0.78 -15.63
CA GLY A 51 3.06 0.39 -17.03
C GLY A 51 3.78 -0.93 -17.26
N SER A 52 3.52 -1.93 -16.41
CA SER A 52 4.15 -3.25 -16.53
C SER A 52 3.84 -3.91 -17.86
N LYS A 53 4.80 -4.68 -18.35
CA LYS A 53 4.66 -5.42 -19.61
C LYS A 53 4.33 -6.89 -19.38
N ASP A 54 4.41 -7.34 -18.13
CA ASP A 54 4.09 -8.70 -17.75
C ASP A 54 2.64 -8.77 -17.21
N ARG A 55 2.33 -9.78 -16.41
CA ARG A 55 0.98 -9.99 -15.86
C ARG A 55 0.70 -9.23 -14.56
N THR A 56 1.54 -8.28 -14.21
CA THR A 56 1.39 -7.51 -12.97
C THR A 56 0.00 -6.89 -12.86
N TRP A 57 -0.45 -6.16 -13.90
CA TRP A 57 -1.77 -5.53 -13.84
C TRP A 57 -2.91 -6.55 -13.76
N GLU A 58 -2.79 -7.65 -14.48
CA GLU A 58 -3.79 -8.71 -14.45
C GLU A 58 -3.97 -9.24 -13.02
N LEU A 59 -2.85 -9.45 -12.32
CA LEU A 59 -2.88 -9.90 -10.92
C LEU A 59 -3.51 -8.85 -10.02
N ILE A 60 -3.11 -7.58 -10.14
CA ILE A 60 -3.65 -6.50 -9.33
C ILE A 60 -5.17 -6.39 -9.54
N SER A 61 -5.60 -6.43 -10.78
CA SER A 61 -7.03 -6.35 -11.12
C SER A 61 -7.81 -7.50 -10.48
N GLY A 62 -7.23 -8.71 -10.48
CA GLY A 62 -7.83 -9.87 -9.84
C GLY A 62 -7.92 -9.70 -8.32
N PHE A 63 -6.87 -9.19 -7.71
CA PHE A 63 -6.85 -8.94 -6.26
C PHE A 63 -7.92 -7.93 -5.87
N GLU A 64 -8.06 -6.86 -6.65
CA GLU A 64 -9.05 -5.82 -6.38
C GLU A 64 -10.47 -6.40 -6.39
N LYS A 65 -10.74 -7.32 -7.30
CA LYS A 65 -12.06 -7.96 -7.38
C LYS A 65 -12.30 -8.92 -6.23
N GLU A 66 -11.25 -9.58 -5.74
CA GLU A 66 -11.37 -10.61 -4.71
C GLU A 66 -11.36 -10.04 -3.30
N TYR A 67 -10.62 -8.97 -3.05
CA TYR A 67 -10.43 -8.41 -1.71
C TYR A 67 -10.87 -6.96 -1.66
N THR A 68 -11.81 -6.65 -0.77
CA THR A 68 -12.35 -5.28 -0.65
C THR A 68 -11.29 -4.29 -0.17
N GLU A 69 -10.28 -4.75 0.56
CA GLU A 69 -9.22 -3.89 1.06
C GLU A 69 -8.15 -3.56 0.02
N VAL A 70 -8.23 -4.14 -1.18
CA VAL A 70 -7.24 -3.91 -2.24
C VAL A 70 -7.78 -2.98 -3.30
N CYS A 71 -6.97 -1.98 -3.69
CA CYS A 71 -7.24 -1.08 -4.79
C CYS A 71 -6.11 -1.13 -5.80
N GLY A 72 -6.43 -0.99 -7.08
CA GLY A 72 -5.43 -0.94 -8.13
C GLY A 72 -5.48 0.37 -8.88
N ILE A 73 -4.32 0.93 -9.17
CA ILE A 73 -4.16 2.12 -10.01
C ILE A 73 -3.25 1.72 -11.17
N LYS A 74 -3.69 1.95 -12.39
CA LYS A 74 -2.91 1.63 -13.57
C LYS A 74 -2.48 2.91 -14.28
N LEU A 75 -1.17 3.09 -14.44
CA LEU A 75 -0.66 4.19 -15.24
C LEU A 75 -0.68 3.80 -16.71
N ALA A 76 -0.92 4.78 -17.58
CA ALA A 76 -1.05 4.52 -19.01
C ALA A 76 0.25 3.99 -19.64
N HIS A 77 1.39 4.37 -19.07
CA HIS A 77 2.70 3.92 -19.53
C HIS A 77 3.70 4.09 -18.40
N ASN A 78 4.87 3.51 -18.55
CA ASN A 78 5.91 3.59 -17.53
C ASN A 78 6.31 5.05 -17.30
N ALA A 79 6.12 5.52 -16.07
CA ALA A 79 6.45 6.89 -15.67
C ALA A 79 7.69 6.95 -14.77
N GLY A 80 8.21 5.78 -14.36
CA GLY A 80 9.32 5.68 -13.43
C GLY A 80 8.84 5.52 -11.99
N HIS A 81 9.65 4.86 -11.17
CA HIS A 81 9.28 4.50 -9.80
C HIS A 81 8.83 5.70 -8.97
N GLN A 82 9.60 6.79 -9.02
CA GLN A 82 9.28 7.98 -8.23
C GLN A 82 7.96 8.62 -8.67
N ASN A 83 7.71 8.66 -9.96
CA ASN A 83 6.47 9.23 -10.48
C ASN A 83 5.27 8.36 -10.17
N ALA A 84 5.45 7.03 -10.22
CA ALA A 84 4.39 6.08 -9.85
C ALA A 84 4.04 6.24 -8.38
N LEU A 85 5.05 6.33 -7.52
CA LEU A 85 4.86 6.57 -6.09
C LEU A 85 4.12 7.87 -5.85
N TYR A 86 4.59 8.95 -6.45
CA TYR A 86 3.99 10.27 -6.29
C TYR A 86 2.53 10.27 -6.77
N GLY A 87 2.27 9.68 -7.93
CA GLY A 87 0.91 9.59 -8.47
C GLY A 87 -0.01 8.81 -7.55
N GLY A 88 0.47 7.70 -6.99
CA GLY A 88 -0.31 6.92 -6.03
C GLY A 88 -0.64 7.70 -4.78
N LEU A 89 0.36 8.37 -4.20
CA LEU A 89 0.18 9.15 -2.98
C LEU A 89 -0.78 10.32 -3.23
N MET A 90 -0.64 11.02 -4.35
CA MET A 90 -1.53 12.13 -4.68
C MET A 90 -2.97 11.68 -4.90
N THR A 91 -3.14 10.48 -5.44
CA THR A 91 -4.49 9.92 -5.66
C THR A 91 -5.20 9.63 -4.34
N VAL A 92 -4.48 9.16 -3.33
CA VAL A 92 -5.10 8.71 -2.07
C VAL A 92 -5.04 9.73 -0.94
N LYS A 93 -4.31 10.83 -1.10
CA LYS A 93 -4.05 11.77 0.01
C LYS A 93 -5.30 12.30 0.70
N ASP A 94 -6.38 12.47 -0.04
CA ASP A 94 -7.63 13.01 0.51
C ASP A 94 -8.60 11.89 0.93
N LEU A 95 -8.19 10.63 0.78
CA LEU A 95 -9.02 9.47 1.10
C LEU A 95 -8.65 8.83 2.44
N CYS A 96 -7.54 9.24 3.02
CA CYS A 96 -7.00 8.58 4.20
C CYS A 96 -6.44 9.58 5.21
N ASP A 97 -6.26 9.09 6.44
CA ASP A 97 -5.60 9.86 7.50
C ASP A 97 -4.09 9.79 7.35
N CYS A 98 -3.60 8.64 6.87
CA CYS A 98 -2.17 8.34 6.80
C CYS A 98 -1.91 7.49 5.56
N ALA A 99 -0.89 7.85 4.78
CA ALA A 99 -0.45 7.06 3.63
C ALA A 99 1.01 6.69 3.81
N ILE A 100 1.31 5.40 3.61
CA ILE A 100 2.66 4.86 3.73
C ILE A 100 3.01 4.16 2.42
N SER A 101 4.20 4.42 1.90
CA SER A 101 4.68 3.77 0.68
C SER A 101 5.76 2.75 1.01
N ILE A 102 5.66 1.57 0.39
CA ILE A 102 6.70 0.54 0.46
C ILE A 102 6.89 -0.06 -0.94
N ASP A 103 8.05 -0.68 -1.16
CA ASP A 103 8.31 -1.36 -2.43
C ASP A 103 7.55 -2.69 -2.48
N ALA A 104 7.03 -3.02 -3.66
CA ALA A 104 6.19 -4.20 -3.83
C ALA A 104 6.93 -5.53 -3.62
N ASP A 105 8.24 -5.54 -3.77
CA ASP A 105 9.03 -6.76 -3.55
C ASP A 105 9.30 -7.05 -2.08
N LEU A 106 8.85 -6.19 -1.18
CA LEU A 106 8.95 -6.32 0.28
C LEU A 106 10.37 -6.61 0.77
N GLN A 107 11.36 -5.95 0.15
CA GLN A 107 12.73 -6.01 0.67
C GLN A 107 12.84 -5.31 2.01
N ASP A 108 11.95 -4.38 2.28
CA ASP A 108 11.88 -3.68 3.54
C ASP A 108 11.08 -4.49 4.56
N ASP A 109 11.35 -4.23 5.85
CA ASP A 109 10.63 -4.90 6.92
C ASP A 109 9.25 -4.26 7.11
N ILE A 110 8.20 -4.95 6.66
CA ILE A 110 6.84 -4.41 6.78
C ILE A 110 6.35 -4.32 8.23
N ASN A 111 7.05 -4.96 9.16
CA ASN A 111 6.66 -4.91 10.58
C ASN A 111 6.90 -3.53 11.19
N VAL A 112 7.58 -2.62 10.50
CA VAL A 112 7.70 -1.22 10.96
C VAL A 112 6.40 -0.44 10.69
N ILE A 113 5.54 -0.92 9.80
CA ILE A 113 4.31 -0.20 9.45
C ILE A 113 3.41 0.05 10.66
N PRO A 114 3.13 -0.95 11.51
CA PRO A 114 2.32 -0.67 12.72
C PRO A 114 2.91 0.41 13.61
N ASP A 115 4.23 0.43 13.77
CA ASP A 115 4.88 1.44 14.61
C ASP A 115 4.76 2.83 13.98
N MET A 116 4.87 2.92 12.66
CA MET A 116 4.69 4.20 11.96
C MET A 116 3.26 4.72 12.13
N ILE A 117 2.27 3.83 12.06
CA ILE A 117 0.87 4.20 12.23
C ILE A 117 0.61 4.62 13.67
N ARG A 118 1.19 3.92 14.65
CA ARG A 118 1.04 4.31 16.06
C ARG A 118 1.63 5.70 16.30
N LYS A 119 2.78 6.00 15.73
CA LYS A 119 3.38 7.32 15.85
C LYS A 119 2.50 8.39 15.23
N PHE A 120 1.94 8.13 14.06
CA PHE A 120 1.01 9.05 13.45
C PHE A 120 -0.19 9.32 14.37
N ARG A 121 -0.79 8.26 14.92
CA ARG A 121 -1.97 8.37 15.76
C ARG A 121 -1.69 9.10 17.07
N ASP A 122 -0.59 8.73 17.72
CA ASP A 122 -0.33 9.17 19.10
C ASP A 122 0.42 10.50 19.17
N GLU A 123 1.22 10.81 18.15
CA GLU A 123 2.05 12.01 18.12
C GLU A 123 1.56 13.06 17.12
N ASP A 124 0.41 12.80 16.47
CA ASP A 124 -0.19 13.70 15.48
C ASP A 124 0.80 14.12 14.39
N CYS A 125 1.60 13.17 13.94
CA CYS A 125 2.65 13.40 12.96
C CYS A 125 2.08 13.23 11.56
N GLN A 126 1.96 14.33 10.80
CA GLN A 126 1.42 14.28 9.44
C GLN A 126 2.53 14.00 8.45
N VAL A 127 3.08 12.81 8.47
CA VAL A 127 4.17 12.44 7.58
C VAL A 127 3.74 11.30 6.66
N VAL A 128 4.01 11.48 5.38
CA VAL A 128 3.90 10.42 4.39
C VAL A 128 5.28 9.78 4.29
N TYR A 129 5.39 8.51 4.66
CA TYR A 129 6.66 7.81 4.68
C TYR A 129 6.80 6.85 3.53
N GLY A 130 7.99 6.90 2.90
CA GLY A 130 8.42 5.83 2.05
C GLY A 130 9.41 4.97 2.83
N VAL A 131 9.16 3.66 2.95
CA VAL A 131 10.10 2.73 3.56
C VAL A 131 11.01 2.19 2.46
N ARG A 132 12.30 2.47 2.55
CA ARG A 132 13.28 2.06 1.54
C ARG A 132 14.55 1.57 2.22
N ASN A 133 15.19 0.60 1.60
CA ASN A 133 16.52 0.17 2.02
C ASN A 133 17.57 1.19 1.58
#